data_d71c3b64441b77a12aed51d012b5162d
#
_entry.id   d71c3b64441b77a12aed51d012b5162d
#
_cell.length_a   1.000
_cell.length_b   1.000
_cell.length_c   1.000
_cell.angle_alpha   90.00
_cell.angle_beta   90.00
_cell.angle_gamma   90.00
#
_symmetry.space_group_name_H-M   'P 1'
#
loop_
_entity.id
_entity.type
_entity.pdbx_description
1 polymer ?
#
loop_
_entity_poly.entity_id
_entity_poly.type
_entity_poly.pdbx_seq_one_letter_code
_entity_poly.pdbx_strand_id
1 'polypeptide(L)'
;MLTAISFVGCIHNDLPYPVVKLAIESIEAEGASGPCVIDAVNRTVTIPLLETTDIRNVEITSATYTEKATSSESLVGTFDLRTPKYITLSLYQDYEWAIRAEQNIGYTFAIRGQMGSTEWDLNNLVATAYIRNDFDLSNVEVTALKLGPEGITSMSPTMSELADFNTVRFVDVTCHGRSERWSLYVIPKELQVSIANICPGAKVAWIDVEGIAETDMGLRYRAKGQSEWTTIPSKWIKLDGGNFQAILRGLEPKTTYEVIAYSDANNSDIVEFTTGEMYTLPNADFESWTNKDNMIWCPTSSLLDATWDTGNHATAGVGAGNLTTPSDDVRPGSKGSKSAYMASMKASVMGIGKFAAGNLFVGEFIAIDGMGGIVEFGKPMGTAARPTGIRFWMKNNCGTINEGNYTSGIDLTKIFACICDRTAPYHINTNKEETLFNPLTAPNVIAHGVYESNTSISEWTEMTLKLDYKDFKTEPNYFVFTFTCSGYGDYFTGSTQSWMYVDDVEILYDLDDEGNCR
;
A
#
# COMPACT_ATOMS: atom_id res chain seq x y z
N MET A 1 20.37 -20.91 77.40
CA MET A 1 19.45 -20.00 76.75
C MET A 1 19.80 -19.99 75.26
N LEU A 2 19.18 -20.86 74.46
CA LEU A 2 19.42 -20.94 73.01
C LEU A 2 18.45 -20.01 72.31
N THR A 3 18.96 -19.02 71.58
CA THR A 3 18.18 -18.10 70.80
C THR A 3 18.01 -18.72 69.39
N ALA A 4 16.77 -19.07 69.05
CA ALA A 4 16.43 -19.51 67.70
C ALA A 4 16.29 -18.28 66.79
N ILE A 5 17.14 -18.22 65.75
CA ILE A 5 17.04 -17.20 64.68
C ILE A 5 16.16 -17.78 63.61
N SER A 6 14.96 -17.22 63.45
CA SER A 6 14.01 -17.52 62.35
C SER A 6 14.46 -16.74 61.10
N PHE A 7 14.93 -17.46 60.09
CA PHE A 7 15.08 -16.91 58.73
C PHE A 7 13.70 -16.88 58.07
N VAL A 8 13.12 -15.69 57.91
CA VAL A 8 12.00 -15.45 57.01
C VAL A 8 12.63 -15.24 55.61
N GLY A 9 12.70 -16.30 54.84
CA GLY A 9 13.03 -16.21 53.41
C GLY A 9 11.82 -15.69 52.65
N CYS A 10 11.83 -14.47 52.18
CA CYS A 10 10.97 -14.05 51.10
C CYS A 10 11.37 -14.83 49.85
N ILE A 11 10.56 -15.73 49.40
CA ILE A 11 10.68 -16.33 48.06
C ILE A 11 10.30 -15.23 47.07
N HIS A 12 11.30 -14.57 46.51
CA HIS A 12 11.10 -13.76 45.32
C HIS A 12 10.93 -14.76 44.15
N ASN A 13 9.79 -14.74 43.50
CA ASN A 13 9.56 -15.49 42.27
C ASN A 13 10.16 -14.68 41.12
N ASP A 14 11.45 -14.93 40.82
CA ASP A 14 12.20 -14.24 39.75
C ASP A 14 11.98 -14.91 38.36
N LEU A 15 10.99 -15.79 38.24
CA LEU A 15 10.62 -16.33 36.93
C LEU A 15 9.86 -15.25 36.15
N PRO A 16 10.38 -14.82 34.98
CA PRO A 16 9.63 -13.90 34.15
C PRO A 16 8.29 -14.53 33.78
N TYR A 17 7.21 -13.78 34.00
CA TYR A 17 5.90 -14.19 33.50
C TYR A 17 6.00 -14.45 31.99
N PRO A 18 5.39 -15.53 31.46
CA PRO A 18 5.38 -15.78 30.05
C PRO A 18 4.76 -14.55 29.35
N VAL A 19 5.49 -13.96 28.43
CA VAL A 19 4.96 -12.89 27.56
C VAL A 19 4.03 -13.57 26.55
N VAL A 20 2.74 -13.49 26.81
CA VAL A 20 1.71 -13.96 25.88
C VAL A 20 1.17 -12.74 25.16
N LYS A 21 1.40 -12.66 23.86
CA LYS A 21 0.83 -11.62 23.03
C LYS A 21 -0.67 -11.85 22.90
N LEU A 22 -1.47 -10.90 23.32
CA LEU A 22 -2.92 -10.98 23.24
C LEU A 22 -3.41 -10.23 21.99
N ALA A 23 -4.14 -10.94 21.14
CA ALA A 23 -4.66 -10.39 19.89
C ALA A 23 -6.17 -10.63 19.73
N ILE A 24 -6.83 -9.72 19.03
CA ILE A 24 -8.11 -10.00 18.39
C ILE A 24 -7.78 -10.87 17.17
N GLU A 25 -8.39 -12.05 17.08
CA GLU A 25 -8.10 -13.05 16.04
C GLU A 25 -9.09 -12.99 14.88
N SER A 26 -10.34 -12.67 15.19
CA SER A 26 -11.37 -12.42 14.17
C SER A 26 -12.39 -11.42 14.68
N ILE A 27 -12.98 -10.70 13.75
CA ILE A 27 -14.10 -9.78 14.01
C ILE A 27 -14.95 -9.66 12.75
N GLU A 28 -16.26 -9.70 12.93
CA GLU A 28 -17.23 -9.51 11.85
C GLU A 28 -18.24 -8.45 12.26
N ALA A 29 -18.64 -7.61 11.33
CA ALA A 29 -19.62 -6.56 11.55
C ALA A 29 -20.65 -6.53 10.43
N GLU A 30 -21.91 -6.25 10.80
CA GLU A 30 -22.97 -6.02 9.83
C GLU A 30 -22.72 -4.72 9.05
N GLY A 31 -22.97 -4.76 7.74
CA GLY A 31 -22.74 -3.60 6.88
C GLY A 31 -21.27 -3.33 6.56
N ALA A 32 -20.38 -4.30 6.80
CA ALA A 32 -19.01 -4.22 6.32
C ALA A 32 -18.95 -4.35 4.80
N SER A 33 -18.06 -3.57 4.16
CA SER A 33 -17.83 -3.59 2.70
C SER A 33 -16.80 -4.65 2.28
N GLY A 34 -16.14 -5.29 3.26
CA GLY A 34 -15.13 -6.32 3.07
C GLY A 34 -14.66 -6.89 4.40
N PRO A 35 -13.65 -7.78 4.40
CA PRO A 35 -13.12 -8.34 5.64
C PRO A 35 -12.49 -7.24 6.51
N CYS A 36 -12.65 -7.37 7.83
CA CYS A 36 -12.02 -6.48 8.79
C CYS A 36 -10.49 -6.66 8.76
N VAL A 37 -9.76 -5.56 8.84
CA VAL A 37 -8.29 -5.57 8.87
C VAL A 37 -7.82 -5.56 10.32
N ILE A 38 -7.12 -6.61 10.74
CA ILE A 38 -6.57 -6.76 12.08
C ILE A 38 -5.06 -6.50 12.00
N ASP A 39 -4.60 -5.43 12.62
CA ASP A 39 -3.18 -5.10 12.76
C ASP A 39 -2.75 -5.42 14.19
N ALA A 40 -2.14 -6.60 14.36
CA ALA A 40 -1.68 -7.06 15.65
C ALA A 40 -0.47 -6.27 16.18
N VAL A 41 0.29 -5.61 15.31
CA VAL A 41 1.45 -4.80 15.68
C VAL A 41 1.01 -3.51 16.33
N ASN A 42 0.12 -2.78 15.67
CA ASN A 42 -0.42 -1.53 16.17
C ASN A 42 -1.62 -1.74 17.09
N ARG A 43 -2.05 -2.99 17.27
CA ARG A 43 -3.23 -3.37 18.07
C ARG A 43 -4.47 -2.59 17.66
N THR A 44 -4.73 -2.61 16.34
CA THR A 44 -5.89 -1.94 15.77
C THR A 44 -6.72 -2.92 14.96
N VAL A 45 -8.02 -2.74 14.99
CA VAL A 45 -8.97 -3.35 14.07
C VAL A 45 -9.60 -2.24 13.26
N THR A 46 -9.55 -2.37 11.94
CA THR A 46 -10.26 -1.47 11.03
C THR A 46 -11.41 -2.22 10.36
N ILE A 47 -12.62 -1.74 10.55
CA ILE A 47 -13.85 -2.28 9.95
C ILE A 47 -14.18 -1.42 8.74
N PRO A 48 -13.98 -1.92 7.50
CA PRO A 48 -14.40 -1.19 6.31
C PRO A 48 -15.93 -1.26 6.20
N LEU A 49 -16.61 -0.12 6.17
CA LEU A 49 -18.05 -0.05 6.11
C LEU A 49 -18.56 0.30 4.71
N LEU A 50 -19.71 -0.27 4.34
CA LEU A 50 -20.50 0.24 3.22
C LEU A 50 -20.92 1.69 3.51
N GLU A 51 -21.03 2.54 2.49
CA GLU A 51 -21.47 3.91 2.68
C GLU A 51 -22.88 4.02 3.29
N THR A 52 -23.70 2.99 3.10
CA THR A 52 -25.07 2.92 3.62
C THR A 52 -25.16 2.48 5.08
N THR A 53 -24.07 2.07 5.71
CA THR A 53 -24.07 1.65 7.12
C THR A 53 -24.06 2.86 8.06
N ASP A 54 -24.88 2.85 9.12
CA ASP A 54 -24.81 3.90 10.15
C ASP A 54 -23.58 3.69 11.05
N ILE A 55 -22.51 4.45 10.81
CA ILE A 55 -21.27 4.39 11.60
C ILE A 55 -21.47 4.62 13.11
N ARG A 56 -22.62 5.19 13.51
CA ARG A 56 -22.98 5.41 14.92
C ARG A 56 -23.64 4.19 15.58
N ASN A 57 -24.03 3.19 14.75
CA ASN A 57 -24.72 1.99 15.18
C ASN A 57 -24.17 0.76 14.45
N VAL A 58 -22.85 0.59 14.47
CA VAL A 58 -22.20 -0.58 13.84
C VAL A 58 -22.41 -1.79 14.71
N GLU A 59 -23.07 -2.82 14.20
CA GLU A 59 -23.28 -4.07 14.90
C GLU A 59 -22.14 -5.04 14.63
N ILE A 60 -21.32 -5.29 15.64
CA ILE A 60 -20.30 -6.35 15.61
C ILE A 60 -21.00 -7.65 15.99
N THR A 61 -21.08 -8.58 15.06
CA THR A 61 -21.85 -9.82 15.18
C THR A 61 -21.05 -10.98 15.76
N SER A 62 -19.73 -11.00 15.49
CA SER A 62 -18.82 -11.98 16.07
C SER A 62 -17.43 -11.38 16.29
N ALA A 63 -16.75 -11.85 17.32
CA ALA A 63 -15.34 -11.55 17.57
C ALA A 63 -14.70 -12.66 18.38
N THR A 64 -13.47 -13.01 18.03
CA THR A 64 -12.63 -13.93 18.79
C THR A 64 -11.31 -13.26 19.14
N TYR A 65 -10.74 -13.66 20.27
CA TYR A 65 -9.44 -13.17 20.72
C TYR A 65 -8.69 -14.31 21.43
N THR A 66 -7.41 -14.11 21.68
CA THR A 66 -6.48 -15.08 22.25
C THR A 66 -7.13 -15.88 23.39
N GLU A 67 -7.05 -17.21 23.29
CA GLU A 67 -7.63 -18.16 24.25
C GLU A 67 -7.18 -17.85 25.68
N LYS A 68 -8.11 -17.88 26.62
CA LYS A 68 -7.95 -17.57 28.05
C LYS A 68 -7.73 -16.09 28.38
N ALA A 69 -7.61 -15.21 27.40
CA ALA A 69 -7.63 -13.77 27.66
C ALA A 69 -9.06 -13.33 28.10
N THR A 70 -9.11 -12.25 28.83
CA THR A 70 -10.37 -11.56 29.17
C THR A 70 -10.38 -10.19 28.48
N SER A 71 -11.53 -9.75 28.03
CA SER A 71 -11.74 -8.42 27.49
C SER A 71 -12.39 -7.51 28.54
N SER A 72 -11.97 -6.24 28.60
CA SER A 72 -12.54 -5.22 29.49
C SER A 72 -14.03 -4.98 29.22
N GLU A 73 -14.48 -5.18 27.98
CA GLU A 73 -15.86 -5.06 27.55
C GLU A 73 -16.18 -6.13 26.50
N SER A 74 -17.46 -6.36 26.24
CA SER A 74 -17.87 -7.21 25.12
C SER A 74 -17.43 -6.60 23.80
N LEU A 75 -16.87 -7.43 22.92
CA LEU A 75 -16.56 -7.05 21.54
C LEU A 75 -17.76 -7.21 20.60
N VAL A 76 -18.80 -7.93 21.03
CA VAL A 76 -20.03 -8.17 20.27
C VAL A 76 -21.11 -7.24 20.78
N GLY A 77 -21.78 -6.56 19.85
CA GLY A 77 -22.84 -5.58 20.13
C GLY A 77 -22.81 -4.39 19.18
N THR A 78 -23.60 -3.37 19.51
CA THR A 78 -23.70 -2.14 18.69
C THR A 78 -22.81 -1.05 19.26
N PHE A 79 -22.01 -0.43 18.39
CA PHE A 79 -21.00 0.57 18.75
C PHE A 79 -21.10 1.81 17.88
N ASP A 80 -20.87 2.98 18.50
CA ASP A 80 -20.60 4.23 17.77
C ASP A 80 -19.09 4.29 17.44
N LEU A 81 -18.77 4.09 16.17
CA LEU A 81 -17.38 4.05 15.68
C LEU A 81 -16.96 5.32 14.91
N ARG A 82 -17.64 6.46 15.12
CA ARG A 82 -17.15 7.77 14.65
C ARG A 82 -15.80 8.14 15.26
N THR A 83 -15.51 7.60 16.42
CA THR A 83 -14.21 7.65 17.09
C THR A 83 -13.78 6.24 17.45
N PRO A 84 -12.47 5.94 17.50
CA PRO A 84 -12.01 4.62 17.88
C PRO A 84 -12.56 4.19 19.25
N LYS A 85 -13.03 2.95 19.34
CA LYS A 85 -13.38 2.29 20.58
C LYS A 85 -12.17 1.57 21.13
N TYR A 86 -11.78 1.86 22.36
CA TYR A 86 -10.65 1.21 23.01
C TYR A 86 -11.16 0.10 23.94
N ILE A 87 -10.49 -1.05 23.88
CA ILE A 87 -10.71 -2.20 24.77
C ILE A 87 -9.37 -2.72 25.27
N THR A 88 -9.36 -3.36 26.43
CA THR A 88 -8.17 -4.00 26.99
C THR A 88 -8.35 -5.51 27.00
N LEU A 89 -7.42 -6.23 26.38
CA LEU A 89 -7.29 -7.67 26.53
C LEU A 89 -6.27 -7.95 27.64
N SER A 90 -6.63 -8.80 28.59
CA SER A 90 -5.83 -9.11 29.79
C SER A 90 -5.69 -10.62 29.99
N LEU A 91 -4.47 -11.08 30.29
CA LEU A 91 -4.21 -12.43 30.77
C LEU A 91 -3.11 -12.40 31.87
N TYR A 92 -1.88 -12.00 31.53
CA TYR A 92 -0.77 -11.76 32.45
C TYR A 92 -0.31 -10.31 32.37
N GLN A 93 -0.61 -9.66 31.27
CA GLN A 93 -0.34 -8.27 30.96
C GLN A 93 -1.57 -7.70 30.25
N ASP A 94 -1.69 -6.39 30.25
CA ASP A 94 -2.77 -5.67 29.62
C ASP A 94 -2.32 -5.14 28.25
N TYR A 95 -3.16 -5.37 27.24
CA TYR A 95 -2.96 -4.88 25.88
C TYR A 95 -4.17 -4.09 25.44
N GLU A 96 -4.00 -2.79 25.23
CA GLU A 96 -5.05 -1.93 24.71
C GLU A 96 -5.15 -2.08 23.19
N TRP A 97 -6.35 -2.31 22.70
CA TRP A 97 -6.72 -2.41 21.30
C TRP A 97 -7.68 -1.30 20.91
N ALA A 98 -7.50 -0.74 19.71
CA ALA A 98 -8.39 0.25 19.13
C ALA A 98 -9.21 -0.38 18.01
N ILE A 99 -10.54 -0.35 18.11
CA ILE A 99 -11.47 -0.74 17.05
C ILE A 99 -11.97 0.54 16.40
N ARG A 100 -11.77 0.68 15.09
CA ARG A 100 -12.19 1.83 14.31
C ARG A 100 -12.95 1.39 13.05
N ALA A 101 -13.81 2.25 12.55
CA ALA A 101 -14.45 2.07 11.26
C ALA A 101 -13.82 3.00 10.24
N GLU A 102 -13.76 2.53 9.00
CA GLU A 102 -13.47 3.34 7.82
C GLU A 102 -14.65 3.29 6.88
N GLN A 103 -15.21 4.45 6.56
CA GLN A 103 -16.34 4.58 5.66
C GLN A 103 -16.02 5.64 4.60
N ASN A 104 -16.03 5.22 3.36
CA ASN A 104 -15.78 6.13 2.24
C ASN A 104 -17.12 6.52 1.59
N ILE A 105 -17.58 7.73 1.85
CA ILE A 105 -18.76 8.31 1.20
C ILE A 105 -18.25 9.19 0.06
N GLY A 106 -18.56 8.81 -1.16
CA GLY A 106 -18.21 9.60 -2.35
C GLY A 106 -19.15 10.80 -2.49
N TYR A 107 -18.73 11.99 -2.05
CA TYR A 107 -19.50 13.23 -2.21
C TYR A 107 -19.36 13.78 -3.63
N THR A 108 -20.43 14.37 -4.15
CA THR A 108 -20.43 15.02 -5.47
C THR A 108 -21.23 16.31 -5.42
N PHE A 109 -20.65 17.39 -5.90
CA PHE A 109 -21.35 18.65 -6.23
C PHE A 109 -20.73 19.17 -7.52
N ALA A 110 -21.46 19.06 -8.62
CA ALA A 110 -21.01 19.49 -9.93
C ALA A 110 -22.02 20.43 -10.57
N ILE A 111 -21.52 21.44 -11.27
CA ILE A 111 -22.31 22.46 -11.92
C ILE A 111 -21.86 22.66 -13.37
N ARG A 112 -22.75 23.12 -14.22
CA ARG A 112 -22.41 23.47 -15.59
C ARG A 112 -21.46 24.66 -15.63
N GLY A 113 -20.43 24.60 -16.47
CA GLY A 113 -19.38 25.61 -16.54
C GLY A 113 -18.43 25.63 -15.34
N GLN A 114 -18.35 24.52 -14.60
CA GLN A 114 -17.44 24.40 -13.45
C GLN A 114 -15.98 24.53 -13.88
N MET A 115 -15.22 25.19 -13.02
CA MET A 115 -13.76 25.34 -13.12
C MET A 115 -13.10 24.62 -11.94
N GLY A 116 -12.26 23.65 -12.23
CA GLY A 116 -11.63 22.86 -11.17
C GLY A 116 -12.59 21.88 -10.48
N SER A 117 -12.08 21.16 -9.49
CA SER A 117 -12.87 20.28 -8.62
C SER A 117 -13.59 21.08 -7.55
N THR A 118 -14.69 20.52 -7.05
CA THR A 118 -15.36 21.05 -5.86
C THR A 118 -14.47 20.87 -4.64
N GLU A 119 -14.30 21.94 -3.87
CA GLU A 119 -13.60 21.92 -2.60
C GLU A 119 -14.55 21.49 -1.47
N TRP A 120 -14.08 20.58 -0.60
CA TRP A 120 -14.89 20.00 0.46
C TRP A 120 -14.32 20.30 1.84
N ASP A 121 -15.14 20.88 2.72
CA ASP A 121 -14.90 20.94 4.16
C ASP A 121 -15.95 20.06 4.86
N LEU A 122 -15.61 18.81 5.06
CA LEU A 122 -16.52 17.82 5.64
C LEU A 122 -16.78 18.07 7.13
N ASN A 123 -15.89 18.77 7.82
CA ASN A 123 -16.07 19.09 9.24
C ASN A 123 -17.14 20.17 9.42
N ASN A 124 -17.23 21.12 8.51
CA ASN A 124 -18.21 22.21 8.53
C ASN A 124 -19.37 21.98 7.56
N LEU A 125 -19.39 20.85 6.84
CA LEU A 125 -20.42 20.51 5.83
C LEU A 125 -20.53 21.60 4.76
N VAL A 126 -19.40 21.97 4.16
CA VAL A 126 -19.31 22.98 3.11
C VAL A 126 -18.80 22.36 1.83
N ALA A 127 -19.45 22.71 0.71
CA ALA A 127 -18.96 22.41 -0.63
C ALA A 127 -18.86 23.70 -1.43
N THR A 128 -17.71 23.96 -2.05
CA THR A 128 -17.46 25.12 -2.87
C THR A 128 -17.11 24.71 -4.30
N ALA A 129 -17.95 25.05 -5.25
CA ALA A 129 -17.67 24.91 -6.67
C ALA A 129 -17.30 26.27 -7.26
N TYR A 130 -16.35 26.27 -8.19
CA TYR A 130 -15.98 27.46 -8.95
C TYR A 130 -16.64 27.40 -10.32
N ILE A 131 -17.13 28.52 -10.81
CA ILE A 131 -17.79 28.63 -12.12
C ILE A 131 -17.09 29.70 -12.96
N ARG A 132 -17.15 29.56 -14.27
CA ARG A 132 -16.70 30.60 -15.20
C ARG A 132 -17.41 31.93 -14.89
N ASN A 133 -16.66 33.02 -14.93
CA ASN A 133 -17.17 34.36 -14.63
C ASN A 133 -18.19 34.92 -15.66
N ASP A 134 -18.36 34.25 -16.81
CA ASP A 134 -19.36 34.58 -17.83
C ASP A 134 -20.73 33.88 -17.59
N PHE A 135 -20.87 33.06 -16.56
CA PHE A 135 -22.12 32.42 -16.20
C PHE A 135 -22.95 33.27 -15.24
N ASP A 136 -24.27 33.20 -15.40
CA ASP A 136 -25.22 33.87 -14.53
C ASP A 136 -25.45 33.07 -13.24
N LEU A 137 -24.99 33.59 -12.11
CA LEU A 137 -25.18 32.95 -10.80
C LEU A 137 -26.64 32.83 -10.37
N SER A 138 -27.57 33.61 -10.99
CA SER A 138 -29.00 33.46 -10.69
C SER A 138 -29.63 32.23 -11.32
N ASN A 139 -28.92 31.57 -12.24
CA ASN A 139 -29.44 30.42 -12.99
C ASN A 139 -28.34 29.36 -13.26
N VAL A 140 -27.70 28.89 -12.20
CA VAL A 140 -26.69 27.86 -12.27
C VAL A 140 -27.36 26.49 -12.40
N GLU A 141 -26.97 25.69 -13.38
CA GLU A 141 -27.41 24.32 -13.54
C GLU A 141 -26.53 23.39 -12.69
N VAL A 142 -27.12 22.75 -11.68
CA VAL A 142 -26.44 21.70 -10.90
C VAL A 142 -26.59 20.40 -11.69
N THR A 143 -25.46 19.81 -12.12
CA THR A 143 -25.43 18.62 -12.97
C THR A 143 -25.33 17.32 -12.17
N ALA A 144 -24.74 17.39 -10.97
CA ALA A 144 -24.70 16.25 -10.03
C ALA A 144 -24.66 16.76 -8.59
N LEU A 145 -25.39 16.09 -7.71
CA LEU A 145 -25.39 16.37 -6.27
C LEU A 145 -25.55 15.07 -5.49
N LYS A 146 -24.53 14.74 -4.68
CA LYS A 146 -24.55 13.66 -3.72
C LYS A 146 -23.90 14.14 -2.43
N LEU A 147 -24.67 14.35 -1.37
CA LEU A 147 -24.21 14.86 -0.07
C LEU A 147 -24.34 13.83 1.06
N GLY A 148 -24.48 12.57 0.71
CA GLY A 148 -24.58 11.46 1.64
C GLY A 148 -24.64 10.11 0.93
N PRO A 149 -24.80 9.01 1.68
CA PRO A 149 -24.89 7.67 1.15
C PRO A 149 -25.99 7.50 0.11
N GLU A 150 -25.69 6.82 -1.00
CA GLU A 150 -26.65 6.62 -2.09
C GLU A 150 -27.82 5.71 -1.65
N GLY A 151 -29.01 6.02 -2.11
CA GLY A 151 -30.22 5.21 -1.92
C GLY A 151 -30.91 5.37 -0.56
N ILE A 152 -30.26 5.93 0.45
CA ILE A 152 -30.82 6.13 1.80
C ILE A 152 -30.81 7.60 2.25
N THR A 153 -30.28 8.49 1.43
CA THR A 153 -30.22 9.94 1.71
C THR A 153 -31.34 10.67 1.01
N SER A 154 -32.01 11.56 1.72
CA SER A 154 -32.92 12.55 1.15
C SER A 154 -32.36 13.96 1.35
N MET A 155 -32.58 14.83 0.37
CA MET A 155 -32.07 16.20 0.36
C MET A 155 -33.23 17.19 0.16
N SER A 156 -33.19 18.29 0.88
CA SER A 156 -34.15 19.40 0.74
C SER A 156 -33.42 20.74 0.86
N PRO A 157 -33.46 21.63 -0.16
CA PRO A 157 -34.07 21.42 -1.48
C PRO A 157 -33.41 20.27 -2.26
N THR A 158 -34.11 19.73 -3.24
CA THR A 158 -33.60 18.75 -4.17
C THR A 158 -32.64 19.41 -5.18
N MET A 159 -31.83 18.60 -5.87
CA MET A 159 -30.89 19.11 -6.88
C MET A 159 -31.56 20.03 -7.91
N SER A 160 -32.75 19.67 -8.40
CA SER A 160 -33.49 20.44 -9.40
C SER A 160 -34.07 21.78 -8.91
N GLU A 161 -34.10 22.01 -7.61
CA GLU A 161 -34.57 23.26 -7.00
C GLU A 161 -33.42 24.22 -6.68
N LEU A 162 -32.17 23.78 -6.95
CA LEU A 162 -30.97 24.59 -6.74
C LEU A 162 -30.60 25.30 -8.07
N ALA A 163 -30.81 26.58 -8.16
CA ALA A 163 -30.47 27.35 -9.37
C ALA A 163 -29.79 28.70 -9.07
N ASP A 164 -30.27 29.44 -8.09
CA ASP A 164 -29.73 30.77 -7.77
C ASP A 164 -28.63 30.64 -6.69
N PHE A 165 -27.38 30.92 -7.06
CA PHE A 165 -26.20 30.90 -6.20
C PHE A 165 -25.59 32.30 -5.99
N ASN A 166 -26.35 33.36 -6.17
CA ASN A 166 -25.90 34.70 -5.75
C ASN A 166 -25.61 34.78 -4.24
N THR A 167 -26.17 33.85 -3.49
CA THR A 167 -25.87 33.64 -2.07
C THR A 167 -25.70 32.15 -1.80
N VAL A 168 -25.13 31.82 -0.63
CA VAL A 168 -25.00 30.41 -0.19
C VAL A 168 -26.36 29.68 -0.24
N ARG A 169 -26.32 28.45 -0.72
CA ARG A 169 -27.48 27.53 -0.69
C ARG A 169 -27.32 26.52 0.43
N PHE A 170 -28.37 26.41 1.24
CA PHE A 170 -28.43 25.42 2.30
C PHE A 170 -29.22 24.22 1.83
N VAL A 171 -28.67 23.02 2.09
CA VAL A 171 -29.34 21.75 1.78
C VAL A 171 -29.41 20.94 3.07
N ASP A 172 -30.61 20.65 3.53
CA ASP A 172 -30.83 19.72 4.64
C ASP A 172 -30.77 18.29 4.11
N VAL A 173 -29.77 17.54 4.57
CA VAL A 173 -29.47 16.18 4.15
C VAL A 173 -29.88 15.25 5.27
N THR A 174 -30.86 14.39 5.01
CA THR A 174 -31.40 13.45 5.99
C THR A 174 -30.99 12.03 5.65
N CYS A 175 -30.29 11.38 6.59
CA CYS A 175 -29.85 10.00 6.52
C CYS A 175 -29.96 9.35 7.89
N HIS A 176 -30.36 8.09 8.00
CA HIS A 176 -30.56 7.35 9.26
C HIS A 176 -31.42 8.12 10.29
N GLY A 177 -32.46 8.81 9.82
CA GLY A 177 -33.37 9.59 10.68
C GLY A 177 -32.76 10.87 11.28
N ARG A 178 -31.62 11.32 10.80
CA ARG A 178 -30.94 12.55 11.22
C ARG A 178 -30.78 13.49 10.05
N SER A 179 -30.86 14.80 10.33
CA SER A 179 -30.70 15.82 9.32
C SER A 179 -29.48 16.69 9.66
N GLU A 180 -28.63 16.91 8.67
CA GLU A 180 -27.45 17.77 8.72
C GLU A 180 -27.58 18.83 7.63
N ARG A 181 -27.12 20.05 7.92
CA ARG A 181 -27.24 21.17 6.97
C ARG A 181 -25.92 21.43 6.27
N TRP A 182 -25.92 21.25 4.97
CA TRP A 182 -24.82 21.58 4.10
C TRP A 182 -24.93 23.01 3.56
N SER A 183 -23.79 23.65 3.38
CA SER A 183 -23.65 24.97 2.75
C SER A 183 -22.97 24.80 1.40
N LEU A 184 -23.67 25.15 0.32
CA LEU A 184 -23.14 25.08 -1.05
C LEU A 184 -22.82 26.48 -1.55
N TYR A 185 -21.60 26.68 -2.00
CA TYR A 185 -21.11 27.92 -2.60
C TYR A 185 -20.78 27.70 -4.06
N VAL A 186 -21.12 28.69 -4.90
CA VAL A 186 -20.64 28.80 -6.28
C VAL A 186 -19.94 30.15 -6.41
N ILE A 187 -18.65 30.12 -6.73
CA ILE A 187 -17.81 31.33 -6.77
C ILE A 187 -17.33 31.54 -8.21
N PRO A 188 -17.59 32.73 -8.82
CA PRO A 188 -17.07 33.07 -10.14
C PRO A 188 -15.55 33.13 -10.14
N LYS A 189 -14.93 32.54 -11.15
CA LYS A 189 -13.47 32.55 -11.36
C LYS A 189 -13.17 32.96 -12.80
N GLU A 190 -12.06 33.65 -12.99
CA GLU A 190 -11.58 33.98 -14.34
C GLU A 190 -11.22 32.72 -15.11
N LEU A 191 -11.41 32.77 -16.42
CA LEU A 191 -11.14 31.66 -17.32
C LEU A 191 -9.62 31.44 -17.40
N GLN A 192 -9.13 30.44 -16.71
CA GLN A 192 -7.72 30.11 -16.70
C GLN A 192 -7.52 28.58 -16.78
N VAL A 193 -6.65 28.17 -17.69
CA VAL A 193 -6.16 26.79 -17.76
C VAL A 193 -4.73 26.78 -17.23
N SER A 194 -4.41 25.87 -16.32
CA SER A 194 -3.07 25.79 -15.75
C SER A 194 -2.64 24.34 -15.51
N ILE A 195 -1.33 24.10 -15.62
CA ILE A 195 -0.72 22.85 -15.21
C ILE A 195 -0.40 22.98 -13.72
N ALA A 196 -1.13 22.23 -12.89
CA ALA A 196 -1.03 22.31 -11.44
C ALA A 196 0.16 21.54 -10.90
N ASN A 197 0.47 20.38 -11.52
CA ASN A 197 1.58 19.53 -11.10
C ASN A 197 2.08 18.67 -12.26
N ILE A 198 3.38 18.40 -12.28
CA ILE A 198 4.00 17.41 -13.18
C ILE A 198 4.84 16.47 -12.33
N CYS A 199 4.55 15.18 -12.45
CA CYS A 199 5.29 14.12 -11.79
C CYS A 199 5.98 13.26 -12.85
N PRO A 200 7.24 13.54 -13.23
CA PRO A 200 7.94 12.79 -14.23
C PRO A 200 8.46 11.46 -13.68
N GLY A 201 8.27 10.40 -14.44
CA GLY A 201 9.00 9.13 -14.33
C GLY A 201 10.09 9.03 -15.41
N ALA A 202 10.59 7.80 -15.65
CA ALA A 202 11.59 7.60 -16.71
C ALA A 202 10.96 7.56 -18.10
N LYS A 203 9.78 6.94 -18.27
CA LYS A 203 9.08 6.82 -19.55
C LYS A 203 7.62 7.25 -19.51
N VAL A 204 7.14 7.63 -18.35
CA VAL A 204 5.79 8.17 -18.14
C VAL A 204 5.88 9.49 -17.40
N ALA A 205 4.84 10.34 -17.52
CA ALA A 205 4.65 11.50 -16.66
C ALA A 205 3.17 11.66 -16.34
N TRP A 206 2.85 11.86 -15.07
CA TRP A 206 1.51 12.21 -14.59
C TRP A 206 1.42 13.73 -14.47
N ILE A 207 0.40 14.30 -15.09
CA ILE A 207 0.23 15.74 -15.17
C ILE A 207 -1.17 16.10 -14.70
N ASP A 208 -1.25 16.86 -13.63
CA ASP A 208 -2.49 17.38 -13.10
C ASP A 208 -2.76 18.78 -13.70
N VAL A 209 -3.95 18.95 -14.26
CA VAL A 209 -4.37 20.18 -14.95
C VAL A 209 -5.63 20.73 -14.30
N GLU A 210 -5.63 22.01 -13.99
CA GLU A 210 -6.83 22.78 -13.72
C GLU A 210 -7.37 23.31 -15.04
N GLY A 211 -8.57 22.90 -15.40
CA GLY A 211 -9.23 23.26 -16.65
C GLY A 211 -10.64 23.78 -16.41
N ILE A 212 -11.48 23.70 -17.44
CA ILE A 212 -12.83 24.23 -17.45
C ILE A 212 -13.79 23.10 -17.80
N ALA A 213 -14.74 22.78 -16.93
CA ALA A 213 -15.72 21.74 -17.18
C ALA A 213 -16.51 21.99 -18.47
N GLU A 214 -16.94 20.92 -19.12
CA GLU A 214 -17.76 20.93 -20.36
C GLU A 214 -17.09 21.63 -21.56
N THR A 215 -15.77 21.69 -21.59
CA THR A 215 -15.00 22.15 -22.73
C THR A 215 -14.23 20.98 -23.36
N ASP A 216 -13.74 21.17 -24.59
CA ASP A 216 -12.78 20.23 -25.18
C ASP A 216 -11.42 20.46 -24.48
N MET A 217 -11.07 19.52 -23.58
CA MET A 217 -9.85 19.60 -22.77
C MET A 217 -8.83 18.57 -23.18
N GLY A 218 -7.57 18.95 -23.10
CA GLY A 218 -6.49 18.02 -23.36
C GLY A 218 -5.11 18.61 -23.10
N LEU A 219 -4.13 17.84 -23.52
CA LEU A 219 -2.73 18.18 -23.34
C LEU A 219 -1.97 17.91 -24.63
N ARG A 220 -1.05 18.81 -24.95
CA ARG A 220 -0.09 18.66 -26.04
C ARG A 220 1.31 18.65 -25.44
N TYR A 221 2.19 17.86 -26.01
CA TYR A 221 3.58 17.79 -25.57
C TYR A 221 4.52 17.64 -26.76
N ARG A 222 5.78 17.97 -26.54
CA ARG A 222 6.88 17.72 -27.48
C ARG A 222 8.20 17.59 -26.73
N ALA A 223 9.17 16.91 -27.31
CA ALA A 223 10.53 17.00 -26.82
C ALA A 223 11.07 18.42 -27.07
N LYS A 224 11.78 19.00 -26.12
CA LYS A 224 12.31 20.36 -26.20
C LYS A 224 13.17 20.53 -27.45
N GLY A 225 12.89 21.58 -28.20
CA GLY A 225 13.57 21.87 -29.48
C GLY A 225 12.91 21.23 -30.71
N GLN A 226 11.90 20.40 -30.56
CA GLN A 226 11.07 19.96 -31.68
C GLN A 226 10.02 21.02 -32.03
N SER A 227 9.65 21.10 -33.32
CA SER A 227 8.65 22.08 -33.78
C SER A 227 7.22 21.59 -33.62
N GLU A 228 6.99 20.28 -33.73
CA GLU A 228 5.65 19.71 -33.78
C GLU A 228 5.15 19.29 -32.40
N TRP A 229 3.89 19.63 -32.11
CA TRP A 229 3.19 19.22 -30.90
C TRP A 229 2.40 17.93 -31.13
N THR A 230 2.50 17.01 -30.20
CA THR A 230 1.69 15.79 -30.16
C THR A 230 0.55 15.98 -29.18
N THR A 231 -0.68 15.80 -29.64
CA THR A 231 -1.87 15.79 -28.77
C THR A 231 -2.04 14.39 -28.16
N ILE A 232 -2.26 14.32 -26.85
CA ILE A 232 -2.50 13.03 -26.19
C ILE A 232 -3.89 12.49 -26.53
N PRO A 233 -4.05 11.16 -26.61
CA PRO A 233 -5.37 10.53 -26.73
C PRO A 233 -6.24 10.82 -25.51
N SER A 234 -7.54 11.09 -25.71
CA SER A 234 -8.49 11.34 -24.61
C SER A 234 -8.60 10.18 -23.61
N LYS A 235 -8.36 8.93 -24.05
CA LYS A 235 -8.32 7.76 -23.17
C LYS A 235 -7.20 7.79 -22.12
N TRP A 236 -6.21 8.67 -22.28
CA TRP A 236 -5.13 8.89 -21.31
C TRP A 236 -5.41 10.04 -20.35
N ILE A 237 -6.62 10.58 -20.41
CA ILE A 237 -7.10 11.67 -19.56
C ILE A 237 -8.16 11.11 -18.62
N LYS A 238 -8.00 11.34 -17.33
CA LYS A 238 -9.00 11.07 -16.30
C LYS A 238 -9.58 12.40 -15.85
N LEU A 239 -10.85 12.62 -16.18
CA LEU A 239 -11.59 13.84 -15.82
C LEU A 239 -12.05 13.78 -14.36
N ASP A 240 -12.01 14.94 -13.70
CA ASP A 240 -12.57 15.18 -12.37
C ASP A 240 -13.15 16.61 -12.33
N GLY A 241 -14.45 16.73 -12.66
CA GLY A 241 -15.10 18.04 -12.82
C GLY A 241 -14.44 18.87 -13.93
N GLY A 242 -13.93 20.04 -13.57
CA GLY A 242 -13.15 20.90 -14.47
C GLY A 242 -11.65 20.57 -14.51
N ASN A 243 -11.19 19.68 -13.66
CA ASN A 243 -9.80 19.24 -13.63
C ASN A 243 -9.61 17.94 -14.41
N PHE A 244 -8.38 17.64 -14.75
CA PHE A 244 -8.03 16.31 -15.25
C PHE A 244 -6.60 15.93 -14.90
N GLN A 245 -6.37 14.64 -14.81
CA GLN A 245 -5.04 14.06 -14.80
C GLN A 245 -4.76 13.44 -16.16
N ALA A 246 -3.64 13.80 -16.77
CA ALA A 246 -3.14 13.22 -18.00
C ALA A 246 -1.93 12.33 -17.71
N ILE A 247 -1.81 11.20 -18.43
CA ILE A 247 -0.66 10.31 -18.32
C ILE A 247 0.05 10.27 -19.67
N LEU A 248 1.21 10.93 -19.76
CA LEU A 248 2.10 10.78 -20.90
C LEU A 248 2.79 9.42 -20.82
N ARG A 249 3.03 8.79 -21.97
CA ARG A 249 3.60 7.44 -22.10
C ARG A 249 4.57 7.39 -23.26
N GLY A 250 5.46 6.40 -23.26
CA GLY A 250 6.44 6.23 -24.33
C GLY A 250 7.46 7.37 -24.41
N LEU A 251 7.73 8.03 -23.29
CA LEU A 251 8.74 9.09 -23.22
C LEU A 251 10.13 8.48 -23.23
N GLU A 252 11.11 9.26 -23.72
CA GLU A 252 12.52 8.88 -23.64
C GLU A 252 13.10 9.30 -22.29
N PRO A 253 13.89 8.44 -21.62
CA PRO A 253 14.58 8.79 -20.38
C PRO A 253 15.55 9.96 -20.54
N LYS A 254 15.79 10.72 -19.48
CA LYS A 254 16.72 11.88 -19.43
C LYS A 254 16.45 12.92 -20.52
N THR A 255 15.21 13.08 -20.90
CA THR A 255 14.79 13.96 -21.99
C THR A 255 13.90 15.07 -21.45
N THR A 256 14.17 16.31 -21.84
CA THR A 256 13.33 17.45 -21.49
C THR A 256 12.17 17.57 -22.48
N TYR A 257 10.99 17.69 -21.95
CA TYR A 257 9.75 17.90 -22.68
C TYR A 257 9.12 19.24 -22.32
N GLU A 258 8.40 19.79 -23.28
CA GLU A 258 7.51 20.92 -23.11
C GLU A 258 6.06 20.43 -23.18
N VAL A 259 5.22 20.92 -22.29
CA VAL A 259 3.78 20.59 -22.26
C VAL A 259 2.95 21.85 -22.21
N ILE A 260 1.76 21.77 -22.79
CA ILE A 260 0.74 22.80 -22.76
C ILE A 260 -0.63 22.14 -22.58
N ALA A 261 -1.39 22.58 -21.60
CA ALA A 261 -2.77 22.17 -21.44
C ALA A 261 -3.69 23.12 -22.21
N TYR A 262 -4.81 22.60 -22.69
CA TYR A 262 -5.84 23.43 -23.34
C TYR A 262 -7.24 23.07 -22.85
N SER A 263 -8.13 24.07 -22.96
CA SER A 263 -9.54 23.97 -22.67
C SER A 263 -10.26 24.88 -23.69
N ASP A 264 -10.86 24.30 -24.72
CA ASP A 264 -11.29 24.97 -25.95
C ASP A 264 -10.15 25.80 -26.58
N ALA A 265 -10.35 27.11 -26.73
CA ALA A 265 -9.37 28.05 -27.30
C ALA A 265 -8.33 28.54 -26.28
N ASN A 266 -8.51 28.23 -24.98
CA ASN A 266 -7.60 28.67 -23.92
C ASN A 266 -6.47 27.68 -23.74
N ASN A 267 -5.27 28.18 -23.57
CA ASN A 267 -4.09 27.38 -23.32
C ASN A 267 -3.43 27.82 -22.02
N SER A 268 -2.80 26.88 -21.32
CA SER A 268 -1.89 27.20 -20.23
C SER A 268 -0.61 27.85 -20.76
N ASP A 269 0.22 28.34 -19.86
CA ASP A 269 1.63 28.56 -20.15
C ASP A 269 2.30 27.23 -20.53
N ILE A 270 3.40 27.31 -21.30
CA ILE A 270 4.25 26.17 -21.60
C ILE A 270 5.07 25.85 -20.35
N VAL A 271 5.00 24.61 -19.89
CA VAL A 271 5.78 24.12 -18.75
C VAL A 271 6.77 23.07 -19.23
N GLU A 272 8.00 23.14 -18.74
CA GLU A 272 9.04 22.17 -19.02
C GLU A 272 9.20 21.17 -17.88
N PHE A 273 9.48 19.91 -18.23
CA PHE A 273 9.93 18.90 -17.29
C PHE A 273 10.95 17.97 -17.92
N THR A 274 11.75 17.28 -17.11
CA THR A 274 12.73 16.32 -17.58
C THR A 274 12.42 14.95 -16.99
N THR A 275 12.38 13.93 -17.85
CA THR A 275 12.20 12.53 -17.45
C THR A 275 13.41 12.01 -16.69
N GLY A 276 13.16 11.10 -15.76
CA GLY A 276 14.19 10.49 -14.92
C GLY A 276 15.08 9.48 -15.66
N GLU A 277 16.07 8.99 -14.93
CA GLU A 277 16.90 7.85 -15.34
C GLU A 277 16.20 6.53 -14.93
N MET A 278 16.36 5.49 -15.73
CA MET A 278 15.92 4.15 -15.34
C MET A 278 16.90 3.54 -14.35
N TYR A 279 16.40 3.06 -13.23
CA TYR A 279 17.18 2.25 -12.29
C TYR A 279 17.31 0.83 -12.84
N THR A 280 18.51 0.28 -12.80
CA THR A 280 18.77 -1.11 -13.17
C THR A 280 19.00 -1.93 -11.92
N LEU A 281 18.19 -2.96 -11.72
CA LEU A 281 18.31 -3.86 -10.58
C LEU A 281 19.46 -4.86 -10.83
N PRO A 282 20.54 -4.81 -10.03
CA PRO A 282 21.66 -5.72 -10.24
C PRO A 282 21.26 -7.19 -10.00
N ASN A 283 21.86 -8.12 -10.77
CA ASN A 283 21.61 -9.58 -10.68
C ASN A 283 20.12 -9.95 -10.67
N ALA A 284 19.33 -9.25 -11.49
CA ALA A 284 17.88 -9.46 -11.59
C ALA A 284 17.52 -10.77 -12.33
N ASP A 285 18.48 -11.35 -13.04
CA ASP A 285 18.44 -12.65 -13.72
C ASP A 285 18.95 -13.82 -12.86
N PHE A 286 19.41 -13.53 -11.64
CA PHE A 286 19.93 -14.50 -10.67
C PHE A 286 21.04 -15.42 -11.18
N GLU A 287 21.84 -14.98 -12.15
CA GLU A 287 22.97 -15.74 -12.68
C GLU A 287 24.21 -15.71 -11.78
N SER A 288 24.33 -14.70 -10.91
CA SER A 288 25.49 -14.49 -10.07
C SER A 288 25.25 -14.93 -8.63
N TRP A 289 26.03 -15.92 -8.18
CA TRP A 289 25.95 -16.45 -6.82
C TRP A 289 27.35 -16.61 -6.22
N THR A 290 27.49 -16.25 -4.95
CA THR A 290 28.69 -16.51 -4.14
C THR A 290 28.34 -17.48 -3.02
N ASN A 291 29.16 -18.49 -2.82
CA ASN A 291 29.05 -19.39 -1.66
C ASN A 291 30.08 -18.96 -0.60
N LYS A 292 29.62 -18.10 0.32
CA LYS A 292 30.44 -17.58 1.40
C LYS A 292 30.83 -18.71 2.35
N ASP A 293 32.14 -18.84 2.60
CA ASP A 293 32.72 -19.86 3.49
C ASP A 293 32.36 -21.31 3.11
N ASN A 294 32.02 -21.57 1.84
CA ASN A 294 31.46 -22.83 1.34
C ASN A 294 30.19 -23.30 2.09
N MET A 295 29.42 -22.38 2.65
CA MET A 295 28.29 -22.69 3.51
C MET A 295 27.06 -21.84 3.19
N ILE A 296 27.22 -20.53 2.95
CA ILE A 296 26.12 -19.59 2.80
C ILE A 296 26.02 -19.14 1.34
N TRP A 297 24.94 -19.51 0.65
CA TRP A 297 24.63 -19.00 -0.67
C TRP A 297 24.12 -17.56 -0.61
N CYS A 298 24.78 -16.66 -1.33
CA CYS A 298 24.42 -15.25 -1.46
C CYS A 298 24.15 -14.93 -2.94
N PRO A 299 23.03 -14.31 -3.30
CA PRO A 299 22.63 -13.99 -4.68
C PRO A 299 23.38 -12.77 -5.21
N THR A 300 24.68 -12.84 -5.29
CA THR A 300 25.58 -11.76 -5.74
C THR A 300 26.91 -12.32 -6.21
N SER A 301 27.57 -11.60 -7.10
CA SER A 301 28.97 -11.84 -7.48
C SER A 301 29.97 -11.18 -6.52
N SER A 302 29.54 -10.18 -5.73
CA SER A 302 30.37 -9.45 -4.78
C SER A 302 29.61 -9.22 -3.47
N LEU A 303 30.18 -9.67 -2.37
CA LEU A 303 29.60 -9.49 -1.04
C LEU A 303 29.67 -8.04 -0.53
N LEU A 304 30.51 -7.19 -1.15
CA LEU A 304 30.69 -5.80 -0.73
C LEU A 304 29.58 -4.88 -1.24
N ASP A 305 29.02 -5.21 -2.41
CA ASP A 305 28.02 -4.40 -3.11
C ASP A 305 26.74 -5.22 -3.40
N ALA A 306 26.37 -6.10 -2.50
CA ALA A 306 25.19 -6.94 -2.68
C ALA A 306 23.90 -6.10 -2.67
N THR A 307 23.09 -6.26 -3.70
CA THR A 307 21.74 -5.67 -3.78
C THR A 307 20.72 -6.60 -3.14
N TRP A 308 20.87 -7.91 -3.37
CA TRP A 308 20.00 -8.95 -2.85
C TRP A 308 20.61 -9.65 -1.66
N ASP A 309 19.79 -10.01 -0.70
CA ASP A 309 20.17 -10.88 0.40
C ASP A 309 19.02 -11.81 0.79
N THR A 310 19.29 -12.71 1.73
CA THR A 310 18.39 -13.82 2.12
C THR A 310 18.51 -14.13 3.62
N GLY A 311 17.57 -14.93 4.13
CA GLY A 311 17.66 -15.51 5.48
C GLY A 311 18.74 -16.59 5.66
N ASN A 312 19.53 -16.92 4.64
CA ASN A 312 20.57 -17.95 4.70
C ASN A 312 21.59 -17.70 5.79
N HIS A 313 21.93 -16.45 6.05
CA HIS A 313 22.87 -16.06 7.10
C HIS A 313 22.43 -16.55 8.49
N ALA A 314 21.13 -16.56 8.74
CA ALA A 314 20.57 -17.08 9.99
C ALA A 314 20.56 -18.61 10.03
N THR A 315 20.13 -19.27 8.95
CA THR A 315 19.89 -20.72 8.97
C THR A 315 21.14 -21.52 8.64
N ALA A 316 21.87 -21.18 7.58
CA ALA A 316 23.12 -21.87 7.21
C ALA A 316 24.24 -21.58 8.21
N GLY A 317 24.31 -20.34 8.74
CA GLY A 317 25.27 -19.95 9.76
C GLY A 317 25.19 -20.76 11.05
N VAL A 318 24.03 -21.32 11.37
CA VAL A 318 23.82 -22.26 12.51
C VAL A 318 23.78 -23.73 12.09
N GLY A 319 24.10 -24.05 10.83
CA GLY A 319 24.17 -25.40 10.30
C GLY A 319 22.83 -26.04 9.92
N ALA A 320 21.75 -25.28 9.84
CA ALA A 320 20.43 -25.81 9.45
C ALA A 320 20.24 -25.90 7.93
N GLY A 321 21.07 -25.19 7.12
CA GLY A 321 21.01 -25.18 5.67
C GLY A 321 20.56 -23.83 5.09
N ASN A 322 20.57 -23.74 3.76
CA ASN A 322 20.17 -22.53 3.05
C ASN A 322 18.67 -22.56 2.72
N LEU A 323 17.98 -21.47 2.98
CA LEU A 323 16.59 -21.23 2.58
C LEU A 323 16.49 -20.90 1.09
N THR A 324 17.53 -20.27 0.54
CA THR A 324 17.56 -19.75 -0.82
C THR A 324 18.86 -20.16 -1.48
N THR A 325 18.76 -20.77 -2.67
CA THR A 325 19.91 -21.34 -3.40
C THR A 325 19.78 -21.09 -4.89
N PRO A 326 20.90 -21.08 -5.65
CA PRO A 326 20.82 -21.17 -7.11
C PRO A 326 20.20 -22.49 -7.54
N SER A 327 19.44 -22.46 -8.62
CA SER A 327 18.83 -23.62 -9.27
C SER A 327 19.11 -23.63 -10.77
N ASP A 328 19.26 -24.83 -11.35
CA ASP A 328 19.37 -25.05 -12.80
C ASP A 328 17.99 -25.13 -13.49
N ASP A 329 16.91 -25.09 -12.73
CA ASP A 329 15.54 -25.04 -13.25
C ASP A 329 15.17 -23.59 -13.56
N VAL A 330 15.34 -23.17 -14.81
CA VAL A 330 15.12 -21.81 -15.30
C VAL A 330 13.82 -21.70 -16.09
N ARG A 331 13.29 -20.50 -16.23
CA ARG A 331 12.09 -20.29 -17.01
C ARG A 331 12.29 -20.63 -18.49
N PRO A 332 11.26 -21.07 -19.23
CA PRO A 332 11.36 -21.31 -20.67
C PRO A 332 11.80 -20.05 -21.43
N GLY A 333 12.81 -20.18 -22.26
CA GLY A 333 13.36 -19.09 -23.05
C GLY A 333 14.24 -18.11 -22.28
N SER A 334 14.61 -18.40 -21.02
CA SER A 334 15.68 -17.66 -20.34
C SER A 334 16.99 -17.75 -21.14
N LYS A 335 17.76 -16.67 -21.10
CA LYS A 335 19.12 -16.65 -21.66
C LYS A 335 20.14 -17.12 -20.65
N GLY A 336 19.74 -17.22 -19.41
CA GLY A 336 20.51 -17.65 -18.27
C GLY A 336 20.51 -19.17 -18.08
N SER A 337 21.20 -19.62 -17.04
CA SER A 337 21.32 -21.01 -16.62
C SER A 337 20.96 -21.21 -15.14
N LYS A 338 20.61 -20.14 -14.45
CA LYS A 338 20.26 -20.14 -13.03
C LYS A 338 18.98 -19.38 -12.78
N SER A 339 18.28 -19.79 -11.75
CA SER A 339 17.18 -19.07 -11.11
C SER A 339 17.38 -19.06 -9.59
N ALA A 340 16.60 -18.30 -8.86
CA ALA A 340 16.57 -18.34 -7.41
C ALA A 340 15.51 -19.35 -6.93
N TYR A 341 15.93 -20.36 -6.15
CA TYR A 341 15.04 -21.30 -5.48
C TYR A 341 14.96 -20.99 -4.00
N MET A 342 13.77 -20.80 -3.48
CA MET A 342 13.47 -20.56 -2.08
C MET A 342 12.61 -21.68 -1.52
N ALA A 343 12.96 -22.17 -0.31
CA ALA A 343 12.16 -23.18 0.39
C ALA A 343 12.14 -22.89 1.89
N SER A 344 10.97 -23.04 2.49
CA SER A 344 10.80 -22.90 3.93
C SER A 344 11.28 -24.16 4.65
N MET A 345 11.78 -24.01 5.86
CA MET A 345 12.26 -25.14 6.68
C MET A 345 12.03 -24.88 8.17
N LYS A 346 12.15 -25.92 8.95
CA LYS A 346 12.36 -25.82 10.38
C LYS A 346 13.86 -25.79 10.67
N ALA A 347 14.39 -24.62 10.99
CA ALA A 347 15.77 -24.47 11.43
C ALA A 347 15.89 -24.91 12.88
N SER A 348 16.69 -25.93 13.15
CA SER A 348 16.86 -26.52 14.49
C SER A 348 18.31 -26.58 14.88
N VAL A 349 18.61 -26.16 16.11
CA VAL A 349 19.92 -26.28 16.74
C VAL A 349 19.75 -26.94 18.12
N MET A 350 20.47 -28.03 18.38
CA MET A 350 20.40 -28.77 19.64
C MET A 350 18.96 -29.16 20.07
N GLY A 351 18.08 -29.45 19.08
CA GLY A 351 16.70 -29.88 19.37
C GLY A 351 15.71 -28.73 19.61
N ILE A 352 16.15 -27.49 19.62
CA ILE A 352 15.31 -26.30 19.66
C ILE A 352 15.25 -25.73 18.24
N GLY A 353 14.06 -25.59 17.67
CA GLY A 353 13.90 -25.11 16.30
C GLY A 353 12.71 -24.18 16.13
N LYS A 354 12.84 -23.28 15.18
CA LYS A 354 11.76 -22.41 14.71
C LYS A 354 11.59 -22.56 13.20
N PHE A 355 10.41 -22.24 12.75
CA PHE A 355 10.11 -22.11 11.33
C PHE A 355 10.90 -20.93 10.74
N ALA A 356 11.44 -21.14 9.55
CA ALA A 356 12.13 -20.11 8.76
C ALA A 356 11.58 -20.14 7.33
N ALA A 357 11.04 -19.03 6.86
CA ALA A 357 10.52 -18.87 5.52
C ALA A 357 11.64 -18.67 4.50
N GLY A 358 11.57 -19.36 3.36
CA GLY A 358 12.42 -19.08 2.21
C GLY A 358 12.11 -17.66 1.68
N ASN A 359 13.15 -16.83 1.59
CA ASN A 359 13.02 -15.44 1.21
C ASN A 359 14.21 -14.95 0.38
N LEU A 360 13.96 -13.88 -0.37
CA LEU A 360 14.93 -13.16 -1.17
C LEU A 360 14.50 -11.70 -1.21
N PHE A 361 15.36 -10.77 -0.82
CA PHE A 361 14.98 -9.37 -0.70
C PHE A 361 16.09 -8.41 -1.13
N VAL A 362 15.69 -7.25 -1.60
CA VAL A 362 16.58 -6.11 -1.81
C VAL A 362 16.90 -5.50 -0.45
N GLY A 363 18.14 -5.63 -0.02
CA GLY A 363 18.54 -5.21 1.32
C GLY A 363 19.78 -5.94 1.82
N GLU A 364 19.88 -6.11 3.15
CA GLU A 364 21.02 -6.75 3.79
C GLU A 364 20.60 -7.47 5.07
N PHE A 365 21.11 -8.68 5.30
CA PHE A 365 21.02 -9.36 6.57
C PHE A 365 22.14 -8.89 7.49
N ILE A 366 21.79 -8.34 8.65
CA ILE A 366 22.74 -7.67 9.55
C ILE A 366 23.25 -8.62 10.63
N ALA A 367 22.35 -9.30 11.35
CA ALA A 367 22.73 -10.14 12.48
C ALA A 367 21.63 -11.15 12.86
N ILE A 368 22.01 -12.15 13.62
CA ILE A 368 21.09 -13.02 14.35
C ILE A 368 20.79 -12.37 15.71
N ASP A 369 19.52 -12.28 16.08
CA ASP A 369 19.05 -11.87 17.40
C ASP A 369 18.22 -13.01 18.03
N GLY A 370 18.81 -13.75 18.94
CA GLY A 370 18.17 -14.93 19.54
C GLY A 370 17.78 -15.96 18.50
N MET A 371 16.48 -16.18 18.31
CA MET A 371 15.91 -17.08 17.30
C MET A 371 15.40 -16.33 16.05
N GLY A 372 15.56 -15.03 15.98
CA GLY A 372 15.18 -14.19 14.87
C GLY A 372 16.38 -13.57 14.15
N GLY A 373 16.11 -12.76 13.13
CA GLY A 373 17.10 -12.02 12.36
C GLY A 373 16.87 -10.52 12.43
N ILE A 374 17.96 -9.78 12.27
CA ILE A 374 17.94 -8.36 12.01
C ILE A 374 18.29 -8.16 10.54
N VAL A 375 17.41 -7.51 9.81
CA VAL A 375 17.58 -7.22 8.39
C VAL A 375 17.33 -5.73 8.09
N GLU A 376 17.96 -5.24 7.06
CA GLU A 376 17.74 -3.92 6.52
C GLU A 376 17.11 -4.03 5.13
N PHE A 377 15.85 -3.59 4.99
CA PHE A 377 15.14 -3.61 3.73
C PHE A 377 15.34 -2.33 2.93
N GLY A 378 15.65 -2.52 1.67
CA GLY A 378 15.77 -1.49 0.66
C GLY A 378 17.20 -1.06 0.37
N LYS A 379 17.37 -0.54 -0.83
CA LYS A 379 18.63 0.05 -1.35
C LYS A 379 18.31 1.33 -2.10
N PRO A 380 19.25 2.28 -2.18
CA PRO A 380 19.10 3.47 -3.02
C PRO A 380 18.85 3.12 -4.49
N MET A 381 17.94 3.85 -5.15
CA MET A 381 17.60 3.61 -6.56
C MET A 381 17.85 4.81 -7.49
N GLY A 382 18.38 5.90 -6.98
CA GLY A 382 18.47 7.16 -7.73
C GLY A 382 17.13 7.92 -7.76
N THR A 383 17.19 9.19 -8.11
CA THR A 383 16.03 10.10 -8.12
C THR A 383 15.26 10.02 -9.43
N ALA A 384 13.97 10.36 -9.37
CA ALA A 384 13.03 10.49 -10.48
C ALA A 384 12.81 9.22 -11.36
N ALA A 385 13.31 8.07 -10.96
CA ALA A 385 13.00 6.80 -11.62
C ALA A 385 11.69 6.25 -11.07
N ARG A 386 10.55 6.67 -11.53
CA ARG A 386 9.24 6.16 -11.10
C ARG A 386 8.85 4.93 -11.94
N PRO A 387 9.19 3.71 -11.52
CA PRO A 387 8.75 2.51 -12.23
C PRO A 387 7.23 2.36 -12.16
N THR A 388 6.63 1.81 -13.21
CA THR A 388 5.20 1.53 -13.27
C THR A 388 4.86 0.16 -12.70
N GLY A 389 5.82 -0.78 -12.75
CA GLY A 389 5.65 -2.14 -12.26
C GLY A 389 6.94 -2.94 -12.28
N ILE A 390 6.82 -4.20 -11.92
CA ILE A 390 7.91 -5.17 -11.93
C ILE A 390 7.38 -6.45 -12.56
N ARG A 391 8.08 -6.92 -13.59
CA ARG A 391 7.82 -8.21 -14.24
C ARG A 391 8.83 -9.23 -13.75
N PHE A 392 8.39 -10.46 -13.56
CA PHE A 392 9.24 -11.59 -13.18
C PHE A 392 8.56 -12.90 -13.56
N TRP A 393 9.33 -13.94 -13.62
CA TRP A 393 8.82 -15.29 -13.79
C TRP A 393 8.88 -16.04 -12.47
N MET A 394 7.83 -16.81 -12.17
CA MET A 394 7.79 -17.60 -10.96
C MET A 394 7.02 -18.92 -11.16
N LYS A 395 7.29 -19.84 -10.27
CA LYS A 395 6.43 -20.98 -9.91
C LYS A 395 6.56 -21.25 -8.42
N ASN A 396 5.50 -21.74 -7.79
CA ASN A 396 5.49 -21.93 -6.34
C ASN A 396 4.59 -23.08 -5.91
N ASN A 397 4.80 -23.52 -4.68
CA ASN A 397 3.90 -24.41 -3.95
C ASN A 397 3.56 -23.80 -2.59
N CYS A 398 2.26 -23.69 -2.29
CA CYS A 398 1.75 -23.32 -0.98
C CYS A 398 1.33 -24.59 -0.24
N GLY A 399 2.11 -25.00 0.77
CA GLY A 399 1.82 -26.19 1.57
C GLY A 399 0.79 -25.91 2.67
N THR A 400 0.32 -26.97 3.33
CA THR A 400 -0.48 -26.81 4.56
C THR A 400 0.43 -26.35 5.70
N ILE A 401 0.03 -25.32 6.44
CA ILE A 401 0.75 -24.81 7.61
C ILE A 401 0.93 -25.94 8.62
N ASN A 402 2.18 -26.23 8.96
CA ASN A 402 2.58 -27.31 9.87
C ASN A 402 3.57 -26.89 10.96
N GLU A 403 3.97 -25.62 10.97
CA GLU A 403 4.85 -25.02 11.98
C GLU A 403 4.29 -23.67 12.43
N GLY A 404 4.48 -23.33 13.71
CA GLY A 404 3.96 -22.11 14.31
C GLY A 404 2.49 -22.22 14.69
N ASN A 405 1.93 -21.09 15.18
CA ASN A 405 0.56 -21.05 15.72
C ASN A 405 -0.15 -19.71 15.48
N TYR A 406 0.42 -18.86 14.63
CA TYR A 406 -0.19 -17.56 14.30
C TYR A 406 -1.48 -17.72 13.48
N THR A 407 -1.48 -18.68 12.56
CA THR A 407 -2.65 -19.03 11.73
C THR A 407 -2.59 -20.49 11.31
N SER A 408 -3.62 -20.99 10.63
CA SER A 408 -3.74 -22.36 10.12
C SER A 408 -4.29 -22.36 8.69
N GLY A 409 -4.32 -23.53 8.04
CA GLY A 409 -4.81 -23.70 6.69
C GLY A 409 -3.70 -23.82 5.67
N ILE A 410 -3.89 -23.28 4.48
CA ILE A 410 -2.88 -23.26 3.42
C ILE A 410 -2.00 -22.02 3.61
N ASP A 411 -0.70 -22.22 3.56
CA ASP A 411 0.29 -21.14 3.56
C ASP A 411 0.14 -20.25 2.33
N LEU A 412 0.71 -19.08 2.34
CA LEU A 412 0.63 -18.16 1.22
C LEU A 412 2.02 -17.70 0.75
N THR A 413 2.14 -17.53 -0.55
CA THR A 413 3.24 -16.78 -1.17
C THR A 413 2.97 -15.30 -1.03
N LYS A 414 4.00 -14.53 -0.64
CA LYS A 414 3.91 -13.08 -0.55
C LYS A 414 5.06 -12.42 -1.30
N ILE A 415 4.72 -11.48 -2.17
CA ILE A 415 5.68 -10.68 -2.95
C ILE A 415 5.25 -9.23 -2.82
N PHE A 416 6.18 -8.36 -2.50
CA PHE A 416 5.86 -6.94 -2.47
C PHE A 416 7.05 -6.08 -2.90
N ALA A 417 6.73 -4.93 -3.48
CA ALA A 417 7.69 -3.90 -3.82
C ALA A 417 7.20 -2.54 -3.34
N CYS A 418 8.12 -1.69 -2.90
CA CYS A 418 7.81 -0.32 -2.53
C CYS A 418 8.84 0.63 -3.12
N ILE A 419 8.34 1.77 -3.59
CA ILE A 419 9.13 2.95 -3.93
C ILE A 419 8.97 3.93 -2.77
N CYS A 420 10.08 4.42 -2.24
CA CYS A 420 10.08 5.17 -1.00
C CYS A 420 10.92 6.44 -1.10
N ASP A 421 10.67 7.40 -0.20
CA ASP A 421 11.54 8.53 0.11
C ASP A 421 12.24 8.26 1.45
N ARG A 422 13.50 7.82 1.39
CA ARG A 422 14.27 7.47 2.58
C ARG A 422 15.73 7.82 2.44
N THR A 423 16.35 8.08 3.59
CA THR A 423 17.80 8.31 3.69
C THR A 423 18.57 7.10 4.26
N ALA A 424 17.84 6.08 4.70
CA ALA A 424 18.37 4.83 5.26
C ALA A 424 17.38 3.68 5.06
N PRO A 425 17.83 2.42 5.06
CA PRO A 425 16.96 1.24 4.96
C PRO A 425 15.96 1.14 6.12
N TYR A 426 14.94 0.31 5.93
CA TYR A 426 14.05 -0.07 7.03
C TYR A 426 14.74 -1.13 7.89
N HIS A 427 14.94 -0.81 9.15
CA HIS A 427 15.54 -1.73 10.12
C HIS A 427 14.47 -2.62 10.74
N ILE A 428 14.57 -3.92 10.51
CA ILE A 428 13.59 -4.93 10.92
C ILE A 428 14.27 -5.94 11.84
N ASN A 429 13.68 -6.18 13.00
CA ASN A 429 14.06 -7.24 13.92
C ASN A 429 12.87 -8.18 14.08
N THR A 430 12.96 -9.41 13.57
CA THR A 430 11.84 -10.38 13.56
C THR A 430 11.40 -10.85 14.95
N ASN A 431 12.13 -10.49 16.02
CA ASN A 431 11.68 -10.69 17.41
C ASN A 431 10.90 -9.47 17.95
N LYS A 432 10.79 -8.37 17.18
CA LYS A 432 10.15 -7.12 17.57
C LYS A 432 9.07 -6.76 16.56
N GLU A 433 7.85 -7.10 16.90
CA GLU A 433 6.69 -6.95 16.02
C GLU A 433 6.50 -5.52 15.52
N GLU A 434 6.81 -4.52 16.36
CA GLU A 434 6.76 -3.10 16.04
C GLU A 434 7.74 -2.66 14.94
N THR A 435 8.71 -3.51 14.60
CA THR A 435 9.68 -3.25 13.53
C THR A 435 9.35 -3.95 12.21
N LEU A 436 8.33 -4.83 12.20
CA LEU A 436 7.97 -5.58 10.99
C LEU A 436 7.48 -4.65 9.88
N PHE A 437 7.89 -4.94 8.66
CA PHE A 437 7.57 -4.10 7.51
C PHE A 437 6.21 -4.44 6.91
N ASN A 438 5.33 -3.46 6.85
CA ASN A 438 4.08 -3.57 6.13
C ASN A 438 4.09 -2.61 4.93
N PRO A 439 4.06 -3.10 3.67
CA PRO A 439 4.14 -2.27 2.47
C PRO A 439 2.98 -1.27 2.34
N LEU A 440 1.84 -1.52 2.98
CA LEU A 440 0.66 -0.67 2.90
C LEU A 440 0.73 0.52 3.87
N THR A 441 1.38 0.34 5.03
CA THR A 441 1.35 1.30 6.15
C THR A 441 2.72 1.84 6.56
N ALA A 442 3.81 1.25 6.04
CA ALA A 442 5.15 1.70 6.35
C ALA A 442 5.35 3.19 5.99
N PRO A 443 6.05 3.96 6.84
CA PRO A 443 6.25 5.38 6.59
C PRO A 443 7.12 5.62 5.34
N ASN A 444 6.89 6.75 4.67
CA ASN A 444 7.64 7.18 3.50
C ASN A 444 7.50 6.27 2.26
N VAL A 445 6.51 5.41 2.20
CA VAL A 445 6.17 4.65 0.99
C VAL A 445 5.39 5.56 0.05
N ILE A 446 5.95 5.81 -1.15
CA ILE A 446 5.36 6.62 -2.23
C ILE A 446 4.47 5.76 -3.14
N ALA A 447 4.95 4.55 -3.46
CA ALA A 447 4.19 3.58 -4.24
C ALA A 447 4.44 2.18 -3.73
N HIS A 448 3.46 1.29 -3.90
CA HIS A 448 3.59 -0.10 -3.51
C HIS A 448 2.86 -1.02 -4.48
N GLY A 449 3.35 -2.25 -4.57
CA GLY A 449 2.66 -3.37 -5.20
C GLY A 449 2.75 -4.57 -4.27
N VAL A 450 1.66 -5.31 -4.11
CA VAL A 450 1.60 -6.50 -3.25
C VAL A 450 0.89 -7.63 -4.00
N TYR A 451 1.50 -8.80 -3.96
CA TYR A 451 0.90 -10.05 -4.40
C TYR A 451 0.90 -11.03 -3.22
N GLU A 452 -0.27 -11.49 -2.84
CA GLU A 452 -0.48 -12.53 -1.84
C GLU A 452 -1.42 -13.59 -2.40
N SER A 453 -1.01 -14.86 -2.35
CA SER A 453 -1.83 -15.96 -2.84
C SER A 453 -1.49 -17.27 -2.12
N ASN A 454 -2.51 -18.01 -1.75
CA ASN A 454 -2.41 -19.39 -1.26
C ASN A 454 -2.57 -20.44 -2.39
N THR A 455 -2.58 -19.99 -3.64
CA THR A 455 -2.69 -20.87 -4.82
C THR A 455 -1.30 -21.23 -5.32
N SER A 456 -1.03 -22.54 -5.48
CA SER A 456 0.19 -23.02 -6.09
C SER A 456 0.19 -22.85 -7.61
N ILE A 457 1.33 -22.46 -8.16
CA ILE A 457 1.59 -22.31 -9.60
C ILE A 457 2.71 -23.32 -9.95
N SER A 458 2.36 -24.41 -10.60
CA SER A 458 3.29 -25.53 -10.88
C SER A 458 4.22 -25.27 -12.07
N GLU A 459 3.77 -24.44 -13.01
CA GLU A 459 4.51 -24.12 -14.23
C GLU A 459 5.07 -22.71 -14.17
N TRP A 460 6.20 -22.47 -14.82
CA TRP A 460 6.75 -21.15 -14.95
C TRP A 460 5.75 -20.17 -15.56
N THR A 461 5.39 -19.13 -14.80
CA THR A 461 4.37 -18.15 -15.18
C THR A 461 4.97 -16.76 -15.08
N GLU A 462 4.75 -15.95 -16.13
CA GLU A 462 5.09 -14.53 -16.10
C GLU A 462 4.09 -13.78 -15.23
N MET A 463 4.62 -13.00 -14.32
CA MET A 463 3.85 -12.17 -13.40
C MET A 463 4.23 -10.70 -13.60
N THR A 464 3.24 -9.82 -13.45
CA THR A 464 3.47 -8.38 -13.38
C THR A 464 2.90 -7.82 -12.09
N LEU A 465 3.75 -7.26 -11.26
CA LEU A 465 3.37 -6.56 -10.04
C LEU A 465 3.28 -5.07 -10.37
N LYS A 466 2.07 -4.55 -10.50
CA LYS A 466 1.83 -3.12 -10.72
C LYS A 466 2.17 -2.33 -9.46
N LEU A 467 2.74 -1.15 -9.63
CA LEU A 467 3.02 -0.20 -8.55
C LEU A 467 1.93 0.88 -8.50
N ASP A 468 1.19 0.91 -7.41
CA ASP A 468 0.15 1.91 -7.16
C ASP A 468 0.74 3.09 -6.37
N TYR A 469 0.82 4.24 -7.03
CA TYR A 469 1.35 5.47 -6.46
C TYR A 469 0.32 6.15 -5.56
N LYS A 470 0.74 6.46 -4.34
CA LYS A 470 -0.03 7.25 -3.35
C LYS A 470 0.38 8.72 -3.37
N ASP A 471 1.62 9.00 -3.77
CA ASP A 471 2.20 10.34 -3.76
C ASP A 471 2.90 10.64 -5.09
N PHE A 472 2.43 11.70 -5.74
CA PHE A 472 2.98 12.22 -7.00
C PHE A 472 3.81 13.50 -6.81
N LYS A 473 4.09 13.92 -5.58
CA LYS A 473 4.84 15.15 -5.28
C LYS A 473 6.22 14.86 -4.73
N THR A 474 6.35 13.83 -3.89
CA THR A 474 7.62 13.45 -3.27
C THR A 474 8.50 12.70 -4.27
N GLU A 475 9.77 13.03 -4.36
CA GLU A 475 10.72 12.36 -5.23
C GLU A 475 11.13 10.99 -4.65
N PRO A 476 11.09 9.92 -5.46
CA PRO A 476 11.54 8.60 -5.03
C PRO A 476 13.07 8.52 -4.99
N ASN A 477 13.61 7.79 -4.02
CA ASN A 477 15.05 7.59 -3.91
C ASN A 477 15.45 6.20 -3.38
N TYR A 478 14.47 5.39 -2.95
CA TYR A 478 14.72 4.11 -2.31
C TYR A 478 13.79 3.02 -2.84
N PHE A 479 14.34 1.81 -3.02
CA PHE A 479 13.63 0.65 -3.55
C PHE A 479 13.65 -0.50 -2.56
N VAL A 480 12.49 -1.02 -2.21
CA VAL A 480 12.28 -2.24 -1.41
C VAL A 480 11.60 -3.27 -2.28
N PHE A 481 12.12 -4.50 -2.29
CA PHE A 481 11.50 -5.59 -3.02
C PHE A 481 11.78 -6.91 -2.32
N THR A 482 10.74 -7.73 -2.15
CA THR A 482 10.84 -8.98 -1.39
C THR A 482 10.00 -10.07 -2.03
N PHE A 483 10.60 -11.27 -2.12
CA PHE A 483 9.93 -12.53 -2.39
C PHE A 483 9.98 -13.39 -1.12
N THR A 484 8.86 -13.99 -0.76
CA THR A 484 8.83 -15.03 0.27
C THR A 484 7.84 -16.13 -0.11
N CYS A 485 8.28 -17.38 0.01
CA CYS A 485 7.43 -18.53 -0.27
C CYS A 485 6.48 -18.87 0.89
N SER A 486 6.58 -18.16 2.03
CA SER A 486 5.69 -18.31 3.20
C SER A 486 5.45 -16.94 3.84
N GLY A 487 4.25 -16.41 3.65
CA GLY A 487 3.92 -15.02 4.00
C GLY A 487 3.78 -14.75 5.49
N TYR A 488 3.69 -15.78 6.32
CA TYR A 488 3.64 -15.66 7.78
C TYR A 488 5.00 -15.93 8.44
N GLY A 489 6.09 -15.93 7.66
CA GLY A 489 7.45 -16.19 8.12
C GLY A 489 7.91 -15.27 9.25
N ASP A 490 7.52 -14.02 9.23
CA ASP A 490 7.82 -13.02 10.28
C ASP A 490 7.21 -13.41 11.65
N TYR A 491 6.15 -14.22 11.64
CA TYR A 491 5.50 -14.78 12.82
C TYR A 491 5.96 -16.24 13.12
N PHE A 492 7.06 -16.68 12.50
CA PHE A 492 7.58 -18.05 12.60
C PHE A 492 6.51 -19.12 12.33
N THR A 493 5.58 -18.84 11.45
CA THR A 493 4.45 -19.70 11.09
C THR A 493 4.46 -19.94 9.59
N GLY A 494 4.19 -21.18 9.17
CA GLY A 494 4.11 -21.54 7.76
C GLY A 494 4.21 -23.02 7.49
N SER A 495 4.45 -23.37 6.23
CA SER A 495 4.62 -24.75 5.79
C SER A 495 6.05 -25.05 5.37
N THR A 496 6.63 -26.10 5.93
CA THR A 496 7.92 -26.63 5.48
C THR A 496 7.87 -27.26 4.08
N GLN A 497 6.68 -27.31 3.46
CA GLN A 497 6.47 -27.75 2.08
C GLN A 497 6.31 -26.57 1.11
N SER A 498 6.28 -25.33 1.63
CA SER A 498 6.20 -24.14 0.78
C SER A 498 7.55 -23.84 0.13
N TRP A 499 7.53 -23.63 -1.19
CA TRP A 499 8.70 -23.28 -1.98
C TRP A 499 8.33 -22.35 -3.14
N MET A 500 9.31 -21.64 -3.68
CA MET A 500 9.17 -20.75 -4.83
C MET A 500 10.45 -20.76 -5.67
N TYR A 501 10.28 -20.68 -6.98
CA TYR A 501 11.32 -20.30 -7.93
C TYR A 501 11.01 -18.92 -8.49
N VAL A 502 12.04 -18.11 -8.70
CA VAL A 502 11.95 -16.80 -9.35
C VAL A 502 13.09 -16.65 -10.35
N ASP A 503 12.77 -16.07 -11.51
CA ASP A 503 13.72 -15.83 -12.59
C ASP A 503 13.40 -14.53 -13.34
N ASP A 504 14.40 -13.94 -13.99
CA ASP A 504 14.31 -12.80 -14.91
C ASP A 504 13.39 -11.66 -14.41
N VAL A 505 13.82 -10.97 -13.36
CA VAL A 505 13.14 -9.79 -12.83
C VAL A 505 13.46 -8.57 -13.70
N GLU A 506 12.43 -7.84 -14.11
CA GLU A 506 12.56 -6.62 -14.89
C GLU A 506 11.73 -5.49 -14.28
N ILE A 507 12.34 -4.32 -14.10
CA ILE A 507 11.62 -3.12 -13.67
C ILE A 507 11.02 -2.44 -14.90
N LEU A 508 9.72 -2.20 -14.86
CA LEU A 508 8.94 -1.61 -15.94
C LEU A 508 8.73 -0.11 -15.70
N TYR A 509 8.83 0.69 -16.75
CA TYR A 509 8.78 2.15 -16.66
C TYR A 509 7.72 2.80 -17.53
N ASP A 510 7.08 2.04 -18.39
CA ASP A 510 6.10 2.53 -19.35
C ASP A 510 4.74 1.88 -19.12
N LEU A 511 3.73 2.40 -19.79
CA LEU A 511 2.38 1.86 -19.81
C LEU A 511 1.94 1.66 -21.26
N ASP A 512 1.26 0.56 -21.54
CA ASP A 512 0.58 0.37 -22.81
C ASP A 512 -0.69 1.22 -22.91
N ASP A 513 -1.37 1.15 -24.02
CA ASP A 513 -2.59 1.89 -24.30
C ASP A 513 -3.76 1.57 -23.37
N GLU A 514 -3.76 0.39 -22.77
CA GLU A 514 -4.74 -0.08 -21.78
C GLU A 514 -4.35 0.29 -20.34
N GLY A 515 -3.13 0.79 -20.14
CA GLY A 515 -2.59 1.16 -18.84
C GLY A 515 -1.89 0.03 -18.09
N ASN A 516 -1.57 -1.07 -18.79
CA ASN A 516 -0.75 -2.12 -18.23
C ASN A 516 0.73 -1.73 -18.26
N CYS A 517 1.49 -2.19 -17.29
CA CYS A 517 2.92 -1.94 -17.19
C CYS A 517 3.69 -2.65 -18.32
N ARG A 518 4.67 -1.96 -18.94
CA ARG A 518 5.55 -2.52 -19.96
C ARG A 518 6.97 -1.94 -19.93
#